data_2866fe5911943b02b0c97b5d2057f8cf
#
_entry.id   2866fe5911943b02b0c97b5d2057f8cf
#
_cell.length_a   1.000
_cell.length_b   1.000
_cell.length_c   1.000
_cell.angle_alpha   90.00
_cell.angle_beta   90.00
_cell.angle_gamma   90.00
#
_symmetry.space_group_name_H-M   'P 1'
#
loop_
_entity.id
_entity.type
_entity.pdbx_description
1 polymer ?
#
loop_
_entity_poly.entity_id
_entity_poly.type
_entity_poly.pdbx_seq_one_letter_code
_entity_poly.pdbx_strand_id
1 'polypeptide(L)'
;MSYVQTLASKLTLTPDLSPIDRDRNYKGRIRQIFSTISSHALQTLLINLMGVLFWAPLVIVFMYVLPQVIEKGILDDYAFTGSLGLGYGSTPIEVINEAITKLYDARVLYSLALITPCVMFASIGMSGVYNCMRNLLWDVECKTLKHFFVGIKRHWYKFLIVYTVLGLLATAFVVSILKMQLAYAIGQTPNAGWWVLAIFSGLLGLAAALYSMILVPMLVTYKYDAKWYTNFAICLKNSGIILCISPLQIFFVTIVLSLPMIMCFFPSATWWLVIILGVYGIVFYALANIAYSQFYSDNYIYYLYNRGQEEVKKQQAKEAKSQQKAQQKTQQQNRPSYKKRKK
;
A
#
# COMPACT_ATOMS: atom_id res chain seq x y z
N MET A 1 5.76 -25.72 -17.16
CA MET A 1 5.01 -24.47 -16.78
C MET A 1 6.02 -23.40 -16.41
N SER A 2 5.83 -22.15 -16.83
CA SER A 2 6.70 -21.06 -16.36
C SER A 2 6.42 -20.78 -14.88
N TYR A 3 7.42 -20.26 -14.15
CA TYR A 3 7.29 -19.85 -12.74
C TYR A 3 6.06 -18.96 -12.49
N VAL A 4 5.83 -18.00 -13.39
CA VAL A 4 4.68 -17.09 -13.36
C VAL A 4 3.35 -17.87 -13.44
N GLN A 5 3.25 -18.87 -14.31
CA GLN A 5 2.04 -19.68 -14.45
C GLN A 5 1.74 -20.50 -13.18
N THR A 6 2.77 -21.03 -12.55
CA THR A 6 2.62 -21.78 -11.30
C THR A 6 2.15 -20.88 -10.15
N LEU A 7 2.67 -19.66 -10.05
CA LEU A 7 2.23 -18.69 -9.03
C LEU A 7 0.81 -18.18 -9.32
N ALA A 8 0.49 -17.84 -10.56
CA ALA A 8 -0.83 -17.38 -10.94
C ALA A 8 -1.93 -18.42 -10.65
N SER A 9 -1.62 -19.71 -10.79
CA SER A 9 -2.56 -20.78 -10.46
C SER A 9 -2.94 -20.88 -8.98
N LYS A 10 -2.16 -20.26 -8.09
CA LYS A 10 -2.41 -20.23 -6.63
C LYS A 10 -3.28 -19.06 -6.18
N LEU A 11 -3.61 -18.12 -7.08
CA LEU A 11 -4.52 -17.01 -6.76
C LEU A 11 -5.92 -17.54 -6.45
N THR A 12 -6.55 -16.95 -5.44
CA THR A 12 -7.94 -17.25 -5.11
C THR A 12 -8.84 -16.27 -5.85
N LEU A 13 -9.68 -16.80 -6.73
CA LEU A 13 -10.65 -16.02 -7.50
C LEU A 13 -11.88 -15.71 -6.66
N THR A 14 -12.52 -14.58 -6.95
CA THR A 14 -13.86 -14.26 -6.45
C THR A 14 -14.90 -14.79 -7.43
N PRO A 15 -15.94 -15.50 -6.95
CA PRO A 15 -17.02 -15.95 -7.83
C PRO A 15 -17.81 -14.81 -8.48
N ASP A 16 -17.84 -13.63 -7.84
CA ASP A 16 -18.62 -12.46 -8.27
C ASP A 16 -17.89 -11.46 -9.17
N LEU A 17 -16.68 -11.75 -9.60
CA LEU A 17 -16.14 -11.03 -10.72
C LEU A 17 -16.89 -11.49 -11.97
N SER A 18 -18.12 -10.97 -12.14
CA SER A 18 -18.67 -10.77 -13.47
C SER A 18 -17.54 -10.21 -14.32
N PRO A 19 -17.28 -10.70 -15.54
CA PRO A 19 -16.28 -10.13 -16.39
C PRO A 19 -16.54 -8.63 -16.37
N ILE A 20 -15.70 -7.90 -15.63
CA ILE A 20 -15.73 -6.44 -15.55
C ILE A 20 -15.84 -6.04 -17.00
N ASP A 21 -16.85 -5.28 -17.34
CA ASP A 21 -17.13 -4.86 -18.70
C ASP A 21 -15.85 -4.36 -19.33
N ARG A 22 -15.12 -5.25 -20.02
CA ARG A 22 -13.81 -4.98 -20.60
C ARG A 22 -13.90 -4.01 -21.76
N ASP A 23 -15.10 -3.85 -22.28
CA ASP A 23 -15.42 -2.83 -23.29
C ASP A 23 -15.35 -1.41 -22.73
N ARG A 24 -15.29 -1.22 -21.42
CA ARG A 24 -14.82 0.04 -20.85
C ARG A 24 -13.33 0.19 -21.15
N ASN A 25 -13.08 0.51 -22.41
CA ASN A 25 -11.87 1.02 -23.01
C ASN A 25 -10.78 1.30 -21.97
N TYR A 26 -9.85 0.39 -21.80
CA TYR A 26 -8.57 0.62 -21.16
C TYR A 26 -7.77 1.67 -21.96
N LYS A 27 -8.31 2.86 -22.01
CA LYS A 27 -7.57 4.06 -22.38
C LYS A 27 -6.47 4.14 -21.35
N GLY A 28 -5.24 3.95 -21.70
CA GLY A 28 -4.10 3.74 -20.83
C GLY A 28 -4.24 4.35 -19.42
N ARG A 29 -3.80 3.67 -18.38
CA ARG A 29 -4.03 3.98 -16.95
C ARG A 29 -3.80 5.43 -16.57
N ILE A 30 -2.73 6.03 -17.10
CA ILE A 30 -2.40 7.44 -16.89
C ILE A 30 -3.55 8.33 -17.41
N ARG A 31 -4.06 8.03 -18.60
CA ARG A 31 -5.19 8.79 -19.18
C ARG A 31 -6.46 8.60 -18.34
N GLN A 32 -6.70 7.41 -17.79
CA GLN A 32 -7.84 7.14 -16.92
C GLN A 32 -7.74 7.95 -15.61
N ILE A 33 -6.56 8.01 -14.98
CA ILE A 33 -6.33 8.79 -13.77
C ILE A 33 -6.62 10.28 -14.03
N PHE A 34 -6.01 10.84 -15.07
CA PHE A 34 -6.22 12.25 -15.40
C PHE A 34 -7.65 12.56 -15.86
N SER A 35 -8.30 11.66 -16.61
CA SER A 35 -9.71 11.86 -16.99
C SER A 35 -10.63 11.82 -15.78
N THR A 36 -10.39 10.93 -14.80
CA THR A 36 -11.19 10.88 -13.55
C THR A 36 -11.02 12.16 -12.74
N ILE A 37 -9.78 12.65 -12.61
CA ILE A 37 -9.53 13.91 -11.89
C ILE A 37 -10.19 15.10 -12.61
N SER A 38 -10.08 15.19 -13.93
CA SER A 38 -10.65 16.33 -14.69
C SER A 38 -12.17 16.31 -14.71
N SER A 39 -12.79 15.13 -14.84
CA SER A 39 -14.27 15.00 -14.82
C SER A 39 -14.89 15.24 -13.44
N HIS A 40 -14.14 14.98 -12.37
CA HIS A 40 -14.62 15.08 -10.98
C HIS A 40 -13.74 15.97 -10.12
N ALA A 41 -13.22 17.07 -10.68
CA ALA A 41 -12.22 17.93 -10.03
C ALA A 41 -12.64 18.43 -8.63
N LEU A 42 -13.87 18.91 -8.47
CA LEU A 42 -14.38 19.40 -7.17
C LEU A 42 -14.52 18.26 -6.14
N GLN A 43 -14.99 17.09 -6.58
CA GLN A 43 -15.16 15.95 -5.69
C GLN A 43 -13.79 15.40 -5.24
N THR A 44 -12.83 15.30 -6.16
CA THR A 44 -11.46 14.87 -5.84
C THR A 44 -10.77 15.85 -4.89
N LEU A 45 -10.96 17.17 -5.06
CA LEU A 45 -10.46 18.17 -4.15
C LEU A 45 -11.04 18.01 -2.72
N LEU A 46 -12.35 17.86 -2.60
CA LEU A 46 -13.00 17.66 -1.31
C LEU A 46 -12.54 16.37 -0.61
N ILE A 47 -12.39 15.28 -1.36
CA ILE A 47 -11.89 14.01 -0.81
C ILE A 47 -10.45 14.16 -0.34
N ASN A 48 -9.62 14.88 -1.11
CA ASN A 48 -8.24 15.14 -0.71
C ASN A 48 -8.17 15.96 0.58
N LEU A 49 -8.97 17.01 0.68
CA LEU A 49 -9.04 17.85 1.87
C LEU A 49 -9.42 17.03 3.11
N MET A 50 -10.44 16.15 2.98
CA MET A 50 -10.81 15.23 4.07
C MET A 50 -9.67 14.27 4.40
N GLY A 51 -8.97 13.74 3.40
CA GLY A 51 -7.79 12.89 3.60
C GLY A 51 -6.68 13.62 4.37
N VAL A 52 -6.32 14.85 3.94
CA VAL A 52 -5.31 15.70 4.57
C VAL A 52 -5.63 15.96 6.04
N LEU A 53 -6.90 16.15 6.40
CA LEU A 53 -7.31 16.35 7.79
C LEU A 53 -6.88 15.18 8.70
N PHE A 54 -6.96 13.95 8.22
CA PHE A 54 -6.51 12.78 8.97
C PHE A 54 -4.99 12.64 9.01
N TRP A 55 -4.25 13.20 8.05
CA TRP A 55 -2.78 13.27 8.06
C TRP A 55 -2.23 14.45 8.86
N ALA A 56 -3.08 15.46 9.18
CA ALA A 56 -2.67 16.65 9.89
C ALA A 56 -1.94 16.37 11.22
N PRO A 57 -2.36 15.40 12.08
CA PRO A 57 -1.63 15.11 13.31
C PRO A 57 -0.19 14.70 13.05
N LEU A 58 0.07 13.88 12.03
CA LEU A 58 1.41 13.45 11.67
C LEU A 58 2.28 14.63 11.19
N VAL A 59 1.72 15.49 10.36
CA VAL A 59 2.40 16.70 9.86
C VAL A 59 2.72 17.64 11.03
N ILE A 60 1.78 17.86 11.95
CA ILE A 60 1.98 18.70 13.14
C ILE A 60 3.10 18.14 14.02
N VAL A 61 3.13 16.83 14.24
CA VAL A 61 4.21 16.20 15.01
C VAL A 61 5.57 16.45 14.38
N PHE A 62 5.72 16.23 13.08
CA PHE A 62 7.01 16.41 12.40
C PHE A 62 7.42 17.87 12.24
N MET A 63 6.49 18.78 11.98
CA MET A 63 6.80 20.18 11.66
C MET A 63 6.90 21.08 12.90
N TYR A 64 6.18 20.75 13.98
CA TYR A 64 6.09 21.60 15.15
C TYR A 64 6.53 20.91 16.43
N VAL A 65 6.05 19.69 16.73
CA VAL A 65 6.34 19.05 18.02
C VAL A 65 7.81 18.66 18.12
N LEU A 66 8.35 17.98 17.10
CA LEU A 66 9.74 17.54 17.14
C LEU A 66 10.76 18.69 17.09
N PRO A 67 10.62 19.72 16.22
CA PRO A 67 11.58 20.83 16.20
C PRO A 67 11.37 21.83 17.34
N GLN A 68 10.14 22.35 17.50
CA GLN A 68 9.94 23.54 18.35
C GLN A 68 9.77 23.22 19.82
N VAL A 69 9.00 22.20 20.19
CA VAL A 69 8.75 21.91 21.61
C VAL A 69 10.00 21.35 22.26
N ILE A 70 10.72 20.46 21.58
CA ILE A 70 11.88 19.80 22.14
C ILE A 70 13.11 20.70 22.09
N GLU A 71 13.38 21.30 20.92
CA GLU A 71 14.56 22.17 20.76
C GLU A 71 14.47 23.42 21.63
N LYS A 72 13.31 24.08 21.65
CA LYS A 72 13.09 25.29 22.41
C LYS A 72 13.21 25.07 23.92
N GLY A 73 12.54 24.02 24.45
CA GLY A 73 12.58 23.72 25.86
C GLY A 73 13.99 23.35 26.38
N ILE A 74 14.81 22.65 25.57
CA ILE A 74 16.15 22.24 25.98
C ILE A 74 17.17 23.35 25.71
N LEU A 75 17.11 24.01 24.55
CA LEU A 75 18.07 25.04 24.18
C LEU A 75 17.88 26.34 25.00
N ASP A 76 16.65 26.70 25.35
CA ASP A 76 16.38 27.87 26.19
C ASP A 76 16.98 27.72 27.61
N ASP A 77 16.92 26.51 28.20
CA ASP A 77 17.54 26.24 29.48
C ASP A 77 19.07 26.39 29.44
N TYR A 78 19.69 25.94 28.34
CA TYR A 78 21.14 26.06 28.17
C TYR A 78 21.59 27.44 27.71
N ALA A 79 20.81 28.14 26.90
CA ALA A 79 21.08 29.52 26.51
C ALA A 79 21.01 30.48 27.70
N PHE A 80 20.06 30.24 28.61
CA PHE A 80 19.93 31.04 29.82
C PHE A 80 21.13 30.87 30.75
N THR A 81 21.61 29.64 30.96
CA THR A 81 22.84 29.40 31.77
C THR A 81 24.08 29.93 31.10
N GLY A 82 24.17 29.93 29.78
CA GLY A 82 25.27 30.52 29.00
C GLY A 82 25.27 32.06 29.00
N SER A 83 24.11 32.69 29.04
CA SER A 83 23.98 34.18 29.07
C SER A 83 24.24 34.79 30.43
N LEU A 84 24.12 34.03 31.51
CA LEU A 84 24.49 34.47 32.87
C LEU A 84 25.98 34.36 33.16
N GLY A 85 26.74 33.67 32.35
CA GLY A 85 28.19 33.61 32.41
C GLY A 85 28.80 34.89 31.84
N LEU A 86 29.00 35.88 32.67
CA LEU A 86 29.76 37.09 32.38
C LEU A 86 31.24 36.77 32.10
N GLY A 87 31.51 36.19 31.00
CA GLY A 87 32.82 35.85 30.51
C GLY A 87 32.68 34.65 29.60
N TYR A 88 33.16 34.77 28.39
CA TYR A 88 33.27 33.70 27.41
C TYR A 88 34.16 32.53 27.91
N GLY A 89 33.77 31.93 29.00
CA GLY A 89 34.26 30.62 29.35
C GLY A 89 33.71 29.61 28.36
N SER A 90 34.57 28.94 27.62
CA SER A 90 34.19 27.84 26.78
C SER A 90 33.31 26.88 27.60
N THR A 91 32.04 26.74 27.20
CA THR A 91 31.14 25.77 27.84
C THR A 91 31.81 24.41 27.77
N PRO A 92 32.00 23.72 28.90
CA PRO A 92 32.68 22.42 28.90
C PRO A 92 32.01 21.48 27.89
N ILE A 93 32.79 20.75 27.12
CA ILE A 93 32.29 19.80 26.11
C ILE A 93 31.30 18.81 26.73
N GLU A 94 31.52 18.46 28.00
CA GLU A 94 30.63 17.57 28.77
C GLU A 94 29.20 18.11 28.86
N VAL A 95 29.04 19.40 29.13
CA VAL A 95 27.73 20.07 29.24
C VAL A 95 27.04 20.12 27.88
N ILE A 96 27.81 20.38 26.81
CA ILE A 96 27.27 20.37 25.44
C ILE A 96 26.82 18.96 25.06
N ASN A 97 27.60 17.94 25.34
CA ASN A 97 27.27 16.55 25.07
C ASN A 97 26.03 16.10 25.88
N GLU A 98 25.89 16.55 27.12
CA GLU A 98 24.70 16.26 27.92
C GLU A 98 23.45 16.92 27.31
N ALA A 99 23.53 18.17 26.87
CA ALA A 99 22.44 18.86 26.19
C ALA A 99 22.01 18.15 24.91
N ILE A 100 22.99 17.79 24.08
CA ILE A 100 22.73 17.05 22.84
C ILE A 100 22.07 15.70 23.14
N THR A 101 22.56 14.99 24.15
CA THR A 101 21.97 13.69 24.54
C THR A 101 20.51 13.84 24.97
N LYS A 102 20.19 14.81 25.82
CA LYS A 102 18.82 15.10 26.26
C LYS A 102 17.91 15.45 25.09
N LEU A 103 18.39 16.26 24.14
CA LEU A 103 17.65 16.62 22.94
C LEU A 103 17.28 15.40 22.10
N TYR A 104 18.25 14.53 21.80
CA TYR A 104 18.01 13.36 21.00
C TYR A 104 17.18 12.31 21.73
N ASP A 105 17.36 12.13 23.02
CA ASP A 105 16.53 11.20 23.81
C ASP A 105 15.08 11.66 23.88
N ALA A 106 14.83 12.96 24.01
CA ALA A 106 13.48 13.51 23.89
C ALA A 106 12.89 13.25 22.50
N ARG A 107 13.62 13.51 21.42
CA ARG A 107 13.17 13.22 20.04
C ARG A 107 12.86 11.73 19.85
N VAL A 108 13.67 10.83 20.36
CA VAL A 108 13.43 9.39 20.33
C VAL A 108 12.14 9.04 21.07
N LEU A 109 11.94 9.56 22.27
CA LEU A 109 10.75 9.31 23.07
C LEU A 109 9.47 9.78 22.37
N TYR A 110 9.47 11.01 21.84
CA TYR A 110 8.32 11.54 21.09
C TYR A 110 8.08 10.78 19.79
N SER A 111 9.14 10.35 19.10
CA SER A 111 9.00 9.52 17.91
C SER A 111 8.35 8.17 18.21
N LEU A 112 8.77 7.51 19.29
CA LEU A 112 8.17 6.26 19.75
C LEU A 112 6.69 6.43 20.13
N ALA A 113 6.35 7.50 20.83
CA ALA A 113 5.01 7.73 21.35
C ALA A 113 4.01 8.20 20.27
N LEU A 114 4.45 8.93 19.25
CA LEU A 114 3.55 9.69 18.38
C LEU A 114 3.48 9.19 16.93
N ILE A 115 4.57 8.67 16.35
CA ILE A 115 4.59 8.29 14.92
C ILE A 115 3.54 7.21 14.64
N THR A 116 3.60 6.10 15.36
CA THR A 116 2.68 4.98 15.13
C THR A 116 1.20 5.37 15.34
N PRO A 117 0.79 6.03 16.45
CA PRO A 117 -0.59 6.50 16.62
C PRO A 117 -1.04 7.46 15.54
N CYS A 118 -0.19 8.39 15.10
CA CYS A 118 -0.54 9.32 14.02
C CYS A 118 -0.76 8.60 12.69
N VAL A 119 0.09 7.63 12.36
CA VAL A 119 -0.09 6.79 11.16
C VAL A 119 -1.36 5.94 11.25
N MET A 120 -1.68 5.40 12.44
CA MET A 120 -2.94 4.69 12.67
C MET A 120 -4.14 5.60 12.46
N PHE A 121 -4.11 6.83 12.95
CA PHE A 121 -5.18 7.82 12.74
C PHE A 121 -5.33 8.18 11.25
N ALA A 122 -4.21 8.42 10.54
CA ALA A 122 -4.20 8.68 9.12
C ALA A 122 -4.84 7.53 8.31
N SER A 123 -4.64 6.27 8.74
CA SER A 123 -5.19 5.10 8.07
C SER A 123 -6.73 5.09 8.01
N ILE A 124 -7.39 5.63 9.03
CA ILE A 124 -8.84 5.75 9.09
C ILE A 124 -9.33 6.64 7.95
N GLY A 125 -8.72 7.81 7.75
CA GLY A 125 -9.03 8.70 6.64
C GLY A 125 -8.75 8.08 5.28
N MET A 126 -7.62 7.37 5.14
CA MET A 126 -7.26 6.70 3.89
C MET A 126 -8.30 5.66 3.47
N SER A 127 -8.92 4.96 4.39
CA SER A 127 -10.00 4.00 4.07
C SER A 127 -11.19 4.68 3.39
N GLY A 128 -11.54 5.91 3.79
CA GLY A 128 -12.56 6.74 3.15
C GLY A 128 -12.12 7.22 1.76
N VAL A 129 -10.88 7.71 1.64
CA VAL A 129 -10.31 8.17 0.36
C VAL A 129 -10.33 7.04 -0.68
N TYR A 130 -9.79 5.87 -0.35
CA TYR A 130 -9.74 4.73 -1.27
C TYR A 130 -11.14 4.26 -1.71
N ASN A 131 -12.12 4.26 -0.80
CA ASN A 131 -13.49 3.91 -1.15
C ASN A 131 -14.11 4.90 -2.14
N CYS A 132 -13.91 6.20 -1.95
CA CYS A 132 -14.40 7.23 -2.87
C CYS A 132 -13.67 7.15 -4.22
N MET A 133 -12.34 7.01 -4.20
CA MET A 133 -11.53 6.93 -5.42
C MET A 133 -11.88 5.71 -6.27
N ARG A 134 -12.15 4.56 -5.63
CA ARG A 134 -12.66 3.38 -6.34
C ARG A 134 -13.98 3.69 -7.06
N ASN A 135 -14.93 4.33 -6.37
CA ASN A 135 -16.22 4.63 -6.96
C ASN A 135 -16.08 5.59 -8.16
N LEU A 136 -15.27 6.64 -8.03
CA LEU A 136 -15.00 7.58 -9.12
C LEU A 136 -14.29 6.91 -10.31
N LEU A 137 -13.33 6.03 -10.04
CA LEU A 137 -12.60 5.31 -11.09
C LEU A 137 -13.52 4.36 -11.88
N TRP A 138 -14.57 3.84 -11.23
CA TRP A 138 -15.55 2.93 -11.83
C TRP A 138 -16.79 3.65 -12.35
N ASP A 139 -16.78 4.99 -12.42
CA ASP A 139 -17.93 5.81 -12.82
C ASP A 139 -19.22 5.49 -12.04
N VAL A 140 -19.07 5.07 -10.78
CA VAL A 140 -20.19 4.86 -9.88
C VAL A 140 -20.54 6.20 -9.21
N GLU A 141 -21.84 6.52 -9.11
CA GLU A 141 -22.30 7.72 -8.44
C GLU A 141 -21.67 7.84 -7.04
N CYS A 142 -20.92 8.91 -6.81
CA CYS A 142 -20.21 9.14 -5.57
C CYS A 142 -20.72 10.43 -4.87
N LYS A 143 -21.57 10.24 -3.85
CA LYS A 143 -21.91 11.32 -2.89
C LYS A 143 -20.75 11.44 -1.90
N THR A 144 -19.85 12.41 -2.14
CA THR A 144 -18.52 12.53 -1.52
C THR A 144 -18.52 12.27 -0.02
N LEU A 145 -19.24 13.07 0.76
CA LEU A 145 -19.28 12.93 2.23
C LEU A 145 -19.85 11.56 2.67
N LYS A 146 -20.99 11.17 2.10
CA LYS A 146 -21.65 9.92 2.47
C LYS A 146 -20.74 8.72 2.21
N HIS A 147 -20.19 8.63 1.00
CA HIS A 147 -19.35 7.48 0.61
C HIS A 147 -17.98 7.47 1.31
N PHE A 148 -17.46 8.65 1.70
CA PHE A 148 -16.26 8.74 2.51
C PHE A 148 -16.46 8.09 3.89
N PHE A 149 -17.51 8.49 4.62
CA PHE A 149 -17.80 7.92 5.94
C PHE A 149 -18.26 6.45 5.87
N VAL A 150 -18.98 6.05 4.82
CA VAL A 150 -19.30 4.64 4.55
C VAL A 150 -18.01 3.83 4.34
N GLY A 151 -17.05 4.38 3.61
CA GLY A 151 -15.74 3.77 3.40
C GLY A 151 -14.99 3.57 4.72
N ILE A 152 -14.95 4.60 5.57
CA ILE A 152 -14.39 4.50 6.92
C ILE A 152 -15.08 3.37 7.68
N LYS A 153 -16.41 3.41 7.85
CA LYS A 153 -17.15 2.41 8.62
C LYS A 153 -16.90 0.97 8.14
N ARG A 154 -16.70 0.78 6.84
CA ARG A 154 -16.53 -0.56 6.22
C ARG A 154 -15.11 -1.08 6.29
N HIS A 155 -14.09 -0.20 6.18
CA HIS A 155 -12.72 -0.65 5.91
C HIS A 155 -11.70 -0.21 6.97
N TRP A 156 -12.03 0.69 7.92
CA TRP A 156 -11.09 1.29 8.86
C TRP A 156 -10.19 0.28 9.57
N TYR A 157 -10.74 -0.84 10.06
CA TYR A 157 -10.00 -1.85 10.82
C TYR A 157 -8.96 -2.59 9.96
N LYS A 158 -9.25 -2.80 8.67
CA LYS A 158 -8.30 -3.45 7.73
C LYS A 158 -7.12 -2.53 7.43
N PHE A 159 -7.42 -1.26 7.20
CA PHE A 159 -6.39 -0.23 7.01
C PHE A 159 -5.56 -0.04 8.27
N LEU A 160 -6.20 0.01 9.43
CA LEU A 160 -5.53 0.14 10.72
C LEU A 160 -4.45 -0.95 10.91
N ILE A 161 -4.76 -2.21 10.63
CA ILE A 161 -3.78 -3.31 10.75
C ILE A 161 -2.57 -3.07 9.84
N VAL A 162 -2.80 -2.76 8.56
CA VAL A 162 -1.71 -2.54 7.60
C VAL A 162 -0.86 -1.33 7.98
N TYR A 163 -1.49 -0.22 8.31
CA TYR A 163 -0.78 1.02 8.65
C TYR A 163 -0.10 0.95 10.03
N THR A 164 -0.61 0.16 10.97
CA THR A 164 0.08 -0.10 12.24
C THR A 164 1.44 -0.78 11.99
N VAL A 165 1.48 -1.80 11.13
CA VAL A 165 2.74 -2.45 10.76
C VAL A 165 3.70 -1.47 10.10
N LEU A 166 3.21 -0.66 9.14
CA LEU A 166 4.01 0.37 8.49
C LEU A 166 4.50 1.43 9.48
N GLY A 167 3.65 1.86 10.41
CA GLY A 167 3.99 2.83 11.45
C GLY A 167 5.06 2.31 12.40
N LEU A 168 4.98 1.06 12.83
CA LEU A 168 5.98 0.43 13.69
C LEU A 168 7.34 0.32 12.98
N LEU A 169 7.36 -0.08 11.71
CA LEU A 169 8.60 -0.15 10.92
C LEU A 169 9.20 1.24 10.69
N ALA A 170 8.36 2.24 10.38
CA ALA A 170 8.80 3.62 10.24
C ALA A 170 9.36 4.17 11.55
N THR A 171 8.71 3.91 12.69
CA THR A 171 9.18 4.31 14.01
C THR A 171 10.53 3.67 14.33
N ALA A 172 10.69 2.37 14.10
CA ALA A 172 11.96 1.67 14.35
C ALA A 172 13.09 2.24 13.48
N PHE A 173 12.80 2.56 12.22
CA PHE A 173 13.77 3.18 11.32
C PHE A 173 14.18 4.58 11.79
N VAL A 174 13.21 5.45 12.09
CA VAL A 174 13.48 6.82 12.56
C VAL A 174 14.30 6.81 13.87
N VAL A 175 13.92 5.97 14.83
CA VAL A 175 14.63 5.84 16.10
C VAL A 175 16.07 5.38 15.89
N SER A 176 16.31 4.41 15.02
CA SER A 176 17.68 3.94 14.74
C SER A 176 18.53 5.04 14.11
N ILE A 177 17.99 5.82 13.17
CA ILE A 177 18.68 6.97 12.57
C ILE A 177 19.00 8.04 13.62
N LEU A 178 18.04 8.40 14.50
CA LEU A 178 18.25 9.38 15.56
C LEU A 178 19.36 8.94 16.54
N LYS A 179 19.39 7.66 16.91
CA LYS A 179 20.46 7.13 17.79
C LYS A 179 21.83 7.11 17.10
N MET A 180 21.90 6.85 15.80
CA MET A 180 23.14 6.98 15.04
C MET A 180 23.60 8.44 14.95
N GLN A 181 22.67 9.37 14.67
CA GLN A 181 22.97 10.80 14.64
C GLN A 181 23.48 11.32 16.00
N LEU A 182 22.87 10.87 17.10
CA LEU A 182 23.36 11.19 18.46
C LEU A 182 24.81 10.76 18.63
N ALA A 183 25.15 9.50 18.31
CA ALA A 183 26.52 9.02 18.46
C ALA A 183 27.53 9.89 17.69
N TYR A 184 27.22 10.23 16.42
CA TYR A 184 28.06 11.14 15.63
C TYR A 184 28.15 12.55 16.23
N ALA A 185 27.04 13.08 16.75
CA ALA A 185 27.00 14.43 17.34
C ALA A 185 27.90 14.57 18.60
N ILE A 186 28.06 13.49 19.38
CA ILE A 186 28.91 13.46 20.55
C ILE A 186 30.32 12.88 20.25
N GLY A 187 30.68 12.74 18.98
CA GLY A 187 32.01 12.26 18.56
C GLY A 187 32.25 10.77 18.76
N GLN A 188 31.21 9.98 18.99
CA GLN A 188 31.29 8.53 19.16
C GLN A 188 30.92 7.77 17.89
N THR A 189 31.46 6.56 17.72
CA THR A 189 31.03 5.66 16.68
C THR A 189 29.70 5.00 17.08
N PRO A 190 28.68 4.98 16.18
CA PRO A 190 27.42 4.32 16.48
C PRO A 190 27.61 2.83 16.75
N ASN A 191 26.86 2.32 17.74
CA ASN A 191 26.85 0.90 18.03
C ASN A 191 26.34 0.10 16.80
N ALA A 192 26.98 -1.02 16.47
CA ALA A 192 26.60 -1.90 15.38
C ALA A 192 25.12 -2.34 15.43
N GLY A 193 24.54 -2.46 16.62
CA GLY A 193 23.12 -2.80 16.80
C GLY A 193 22.18 -1.77 16.16
N TRP A 194 22.50 -0.48 16.19
CA TRP A 194 21.67 0.56 15.53
C TRP A 194 21.78 0.51 14.02
N TRP A 195 22.94 0.17 13.48
CA TRP A 195 23.09 -0.09 12.05
C TRP A 195 22.26 -1.28 11.57
N VAL A 196 22.31 -2.40 12.30
CA VAL A 196 21.53 -3.60 12.01
C VAL A 196 20.03 -3.27 12.06
N LEU A 197 19.58 -2.55 13.11
CA LEU A 197 18.17 -2.16 13.23
C LEU A 197 17.73 -1.24 12.08
N ALA A 198 18.57 -0.26 11.69
CA ALA A 198 18.27 0.67 10.60
C ALA A 198 18.14 -0.08 9.25
N ILE A 199 19.10 -0.94 8.93
CA ILE A 199 19.09 -1.71 7.68
C ILE A 199 17.89 -2.66 7.67
N PHE A 200 17.67 -3.40 8.75
CA PHE A 200 16.58 -4.37 8.82
C PHE A 200 15.21 -3.72 8.77
N SER A 201 14.97 -2.66 9.58
CA SER A 201 13.71 -1.93 9.56
C SER A 201 13.48 -1.19 8.24
N GLY A 202 14.53 -0.67 7.60
CA GLY A 202 14.47 -0.05 6.29
C GLY A 202 14.11 -1.05 5.19
N LEU A 203 14.75 -2.21 5.13
CA LEU A 203 14.44 -3.26 4.15
C LEU A 203 13.04 -3.83 4.36
N LEU A 204 12.64 -4.14 5.60
CA LEU A 204 11.29 -4.60 5.90
C LEU A 204 10.25 -3.51 5.63
N GLY A 205 10.56 -2.25 5.94
CA GLY A 205 9.71 -1.11 5.64
C GLY A 205 9.47 -0.95 4.14
N LEU A 206 10.52 -1.07 3.33
CA LEU A 206 10.42 -1.06 1.88
C LEU A 206 9.56 -2.23 1.38
N ALA A 207 9.83 -3.44 1.84
CA ALA A 207 9.05 -4.61 1.46
C ALA A 207 7.56 -4.46 1.85
N ALA A 208 7.27 -3.96 3.05
CA ALA A 208 5.92 -3.68 3.52
C ALA A 208 5.23 -2.57 2.71
N ALA A 209 5.96 -1.53 2.31
CA ALA A 209 5.46 -0.48 1.44
C ALA A 209 5.08 -1.04 0.04
N LEU A 210 5.96 -1.81 -0.59
CA LEU A 210 5.70 -2.47 -1.87
C LEU A 210 4.48 -3.40 -1.78
N TYR A 211 4.40 -4.15 -0.70
CA TYR A 211 3.29 -5.05 -0.44
C TYR A 211 1.96 -4.30 -0.25
N SER A 212 1.99 -3.18 0.50
CA SER A 212 0.81 -2.35 0.75
C SER A 212 0.27 -1.69 -0.51
N MET A 213 1.12 -1.41 -1.51
CA MET A 213 0.71 -0.87 -2.82
C MET A 213 -0.31 -1.76 -3.54
N ILE A 214 -0.27 -3.06 -3.32
CA ILE A 214 -1.23 -4.00 -3.90
C ILE A 214 -2.32 -4.33 -2.89
N LEU A 215 -1.96 -4.57 -1.64
CA LEU A 215 -2.89 -5.01 -0.60
C LEU A 215 -3.97 -3.97 -0.32
N VAL A 216 -3.59 -2.70 -0.12
CA VAL A 216 -4.53 -1.63 0.27
C VAL A 216 -5.66 -1.44 -0.76
N PRO A 217 -5.39 -1.31 -2.07
CA PRO A 217 -6.46 -1.29 -3.07
C PRO A 217 -7.30 -2.56 -3.09
N MET A 218 -6.68 -3.74 -2.97
CA MET A 218 -7.42 -5.00 -2.97
C MET A 218 -8.40 -5.11 -1.81
N LEU A 219 -8.10 -4.57 -0.64
CA LEU A 219 -9.00 -4.56 0.52
C LEU A 219 -10.30 -3.77 0.27
N VAL A 220 -10.28 -2.84 -0.67
CA VAL A 220 -11.43 -1.99 -1.02
C VAL A 220 -12.13 -2.49 -2.27
N THR A 221 -11.40 -3.02 -3.25
CA THR A 221 -11.92 -3.42 -4.56
C THR A 221 -12.54 -4.82 -4.55
N TYR A 222 -11.96 -5.75 -3.80
CA TYR A 222 -12.40 -7.15 -3.79
C TYR A 222 -13.24 -7.49 -2.56
N LYS A 223 -14.40 -8.10 -2.80
CA LYS A 223 -15.28 -8.61 -1.75
C LYS A 223 -15.46 -10.12 -1.97
N TYR A 224 -15.04 -10.89 -1.00
CA TYR A 224 -15.26 -12.33 -0.97
C TYR A 224 -16.47 -12.64 -0.07
N ASP A 225 -17.30 -13.62 -0.44
CA ASP A 225 -18.43 -14.07 0.37
C ASP A 225 -17.96 -14.95 1.54
N ALA A 226 -17.16 -14.35 2.40
CA ALA A 226 -16.58 -15.00 3.56
C ALA A 226 -16.55 -14.03 4.75
N LYS A 227 -16.25 -14.56 5.93
CA LYS A 227 -16.03 -13.75 7.13
C LYS A 227 -14.88 -12.77 6.89
N TRP A 228 -14.92 -11.62 7.55
CA TRP A 228 -13.98 -10.50 7.30
C TRP A 228 -12.50 -10.91 7.39
N TYR A 229 -12.14 -11.79 8.35
CA TYR A 229 -10.76 -12.26 8.52
C TYR A 229 -10.31 -13.18 7.39
N THR A 230 -11.23 -14.01 6.86
CA THR A 230 -10.95 -14.84 5.67
C THR A 230 -10.75 -13.97 4.43
N ASN A 231 -11.57 -12.91 4.26
CA ASN A 231 -11.39 -11.93 3.19
C ASN A 231 -10.04 -11.24 3.28
N PHE A 232 -9.63 -10.84 4.48
CA PHE A 232 -8.34 -10.20 4.71
C PHE A 232 -7.19 -11.16 4.38
N ALA A 233 -7.27 -12.42 4.83
CA ALA A 233 -6.26 -13.44 4.55
C ALA A 233 -6.15 -13.76 3.04
N ILE A 234 -7.27 -13.80 2.31
CA ILE A 234 -7.27 -13.99 0.85
C ILE A 234 -6.61 -12.81 0.15
N CYS A 235 -6.94 -11.56 0.52
CA CYS A 235 -6.28 -10.37 -0.02
C CYS A 235 -4.77 -10.37 0.27
N LEU A 236 -4.36 -10.74 1.49
CA LEU A 236 -2.97 -10.92 1.88
C LEU A 236 -2.26 -11.93 0.95
N LYS A 237 -2.80 -13.12 0.83
CA LYS A 237 -2.24 -14.18 -0.04
C LYS A 237 -2.10 -13.70 -1.48
N ASN A 238 -3.17 -13.14 -2.05
CA ASN A 238 -3.18 -12.72 -3.44
C ASN A 238 -2.21 -11.57 -3.71
N SER A 239 -2.13 -10.60 -2.80
CA SER A 239 -1.16 -9.48 -2.89
C SER A 239 0.28 -9.98 -2.88
N GLY A 240 0.60 -10.96 -2.02
CA GLY A 240 1.93 -11.57 -1.98
C GLY A 240 2.28 -12.29 -3.28
N ILE A 241 1.34 -13.04 -3.84
CA ILE A 241 1.54 -13.73 -5.12
C ILE A 241 1.79 -12.72 -6.25
N ILE A 242 0.99 -11.65 -6.34
CA ILE A 242 1.15 -10.60 -7.36
C ILE A 242 2.50 -9.89 -7.20
N LEU A 243 2.92 -9.58 -5.98
CA LEU A 243 4.22 -8.99 -5.72
C LEU A 243 5.37 -9.90 -6.21
N CYS A 244 5.29 -11.21 -5.94
CA CYS A 244 6.28 -12.19 -6.42
C CYS A 244 6.30 -12.36 -7.94
N ILE A 245 5.18 -12.10 -8.62
CA ILE A 245 5.11 -12.22 -10.08
C ILE A 245 5.75 -11.02 -10.79
N SER A 246 5.56 -9.80 -10.26
CA SER A 246 6.00 -8.55 -10.89
C SER A 246 6.74 -7.61 -9.94
N PRO A 247 7.79 -8.07 -9.22
CA PRO A 247 8.42 -7.29 -8.17
C PRO A 247 9.07 -6.01 -8.68
N LEU A 248 9.78 -6.06 -9.80
CA LEU A 248 10.48 -4.92 -10.37
C LEU A 248 9.49 -3.82 -10.86
N GLN A 249 8.42 -4.22 -11.52
CA GLN A 249 7.42 -3.26 -12.00
C GLN A 249 6.74 -2.53 -10.83
N ILE A 250 6.36 -3.27 -9.78
CA ILE A 250 5.76 -2.71 -8.58
C ILE A 250 6.74 -1.78 -7.88
N PHE A 251 8.02 -2.15 -7.80
CA PHE A 251 9.09 -1.32 -7.24
C PHE A 251 9.20 0.03 -7.97
N PHE A 252 9.32 0.02 -9.31
CA PHE A 252 9.39 1.25 -10.08
C PHE A 252 8.14 2.12 -9.96
N VAL A 253 6.95 1.51 -10.01
CA VAL A 253 5.68 2.23 -9.84
C VAL A 253 5.61 2.87 -8.44
N THR A 254 6.01 2.14 -7.40
CA THR A 254 6.04 2.65 -6.02
C THR A 254 6.99 3.84 -5.89
N ILE A 255 8.19 3.77 -6.45
CA ILE A 255 9.15 4.89 -6.44
C ILE A 255 8.52 6.11 -7.15
N VAL A 256 8.02 5.94 -8.37
CA VAL A 256 7.44 7.05 -9.13
C VAL A 256 6.28 7.71 -8.39
N LEU A 257 5.40 6.92 -7.77
CA LEU A 257 4.27 7.44 -6.98
C LEU A 257 4.70 8.08 -5.66
N SER A 258 5.82 7.65 -5.07
CA SER A 258 6.35 8.21 -3.83
C SER A 258 7.22 9.45 -4.06
N LEU A 259 7.77 9.63 -5.26
CA LEU A 259 8.65 10.77 -5.59
C LEU A 259 8.09 12.13 -5.18
N PRO A 260 6.84 12.49 -5.48
CA PRO A 260 6.29 13.77 -5.07
C PRO A 260 6.27 13.95 -3.53
N MET A 261 5.97 12.88 -2.78
CA MET A 261 5.97 12.93 -1.32
C MET A 261 7.40 13.03 -0.76
N ILE A 262 8.34 12.31 -1.35
CA ILE A 262 9.77 12.38 -0.97
C ILE A 262 10.33 13.78 -1.24
N MET A 263 9.96 14.40 -2.36
CA MET A 263 10.40 15.74 -2.70
C MET A 263 9.96 16.81 -1.69
N CYS A 264 8.85 16.62 -0.98
CA CYS A 264 8.40 17.53 0.07
C CYS A 264 9.32 17.58 1.29
N PHE A 265 10.16 16.56 1.50
CA PHE A 265 11.13 16.54 2.61
C PHE A 265 12.43 17.29 2.29
N PHE A 266 12.64 17.73 1.04
CA PHE A 266 13.81 18.54 0.69
C PHE A 266 13.53 20.02 0.94
N PRO A 267 14.40 20.73 1.68
CA PRO A 267 14.22 22.16 2.01
C PRO A 267 14.14 23.08 0.79
N SER A 268 14.72 22.61 -0.35
CA SER A 268 14.69 23.31 -1.64
C SER A 268 13.42 23.07 -2.46
N ALA A 269 12.51 22.18 -1.97
CA ALA A 269 11.25 21.95 -2.66
C ALA A 269 10.46 23.26 -2.70
N THR A 270 10.14 23.69 -3.89
CA THR A 270 9.38 24.92 -4.09
C THR A 270 8.02 24.81 -3.44
N TRP A 271 7.58 25.86 -2.75
CA TRP A 271 6.26 25.94 -2.09
C TRP A 271 5.11 25.50 -3.00
N TRP A 272 5.23 25.69 -4.29
CA TRP A 272 4.28 25.23 -5.31
C TRP A 272 4.08 23.71 -5.30
N LEU A 273 5.15 22.96 -5.11
CA LEU A 273 5.09 21.50 -5.06
C LEU A 273 4.32 21.03 -3.81
N VAL A 274 4.56 21.70 -2.68
CA VAL A 274 3.83 21.44 -1.42
C VAL A 274 2.35 21.77 -1.57
N ILE A 275 2.01 22.88 -2.24
CA ILE A 275 0.62 23.27 -2.50
C ILE A 275 -0.05 22.25 -3.42
N ILE A 276 0.55 21.89 -4.53
CA ILE A 276 -0.01 20.92 -5.50
C ILE A 276 -0.25 19.56 -4.80
N LEU A 277 0.70 19.12 -4.00
CA LEU A 277 0.56 17.86 -3.24
C LEU A 277 -0.47 17.96 -2.13
N GLY A 278 -0.57 19.10 -1.45
CA GLY A 278 -1.63 19.37 -0.48
C GLY A 278 -3.01 19.36 -1.11
N VAL A 279 -3.13 19.83 -2.36
CA VAL A 279 -4.41 19.92 -3.08
C VAL A 279 -4.84 18.60 -3.70
N TYR A 280 -3.91 17.81 -4.25
CA TYR A 280 -4.26 16.60 -5.01
C TYR A 280 -3.43 15.35 -4.68
N GLY A 281 -2.41 15.46 -3.83
CA GLY A 281 -1.41 14.40 -3.65
C GLY A 281 -1.98 13.07 -3.15
N ILE A 282 -2.81 13.09 -2.12
CA ILE A 282 -3.40 11.87 -1.52
C ILE A 282 -4.35 11.19 -2.51
N VAL A 283 -5.17 11.98 -3.19
CA VAL A 283 -6.14 11.48 -4.17
C VAL A 283 -5.43 10.92 -5.40
N PHE A 284 -4.41 11.63 -5.92
CA PHE A 284 -3.61 11.14 -7.04
C PHE A 284 -2.92 9.83 -6.69
N TYR A 285 -2.30 9.75 -5.50
CA TYR A 285 -1.68 8.51 -5.03
C TYR A 285 -2.69 7.36 -4.93
N ALA A 286 -3.86 7.60 -4.33
CA ALA A 286 -4.89 6.58 -4.18
C ALA A 286 -5.46 6.11 -5.53
N LEU A 287 -5.76 7.05 -6.46
CA LEU A 287 -6.22 6.72 -7.81
C LEU A 287 -5.18 5.91 -8.59
N ALA A 288 -3.93 6.37 -8.58
CA ALA A 288 -2.86 5.68 -9.27
C ALA A 288 -2.65 4.28 -8.70
N ASN A 289 -2.66 4.16 -7.37
CA ASN A 289 -2.52 2.91 -6.68
C ASN A 289 -3.65 1.92 -7.03
N ILE A 290 -4.91 2.37 -7.03
CA ILE A 290 -6.05 1.53 -7.44
C ILE A 290 -5.93 1.13 -8.92
N ALA A 291 -5.64 2.07 -9.82
CA ALA A 291 -5.55 1.80 -11.25
C ALA A 291 -4.44 0.80 -11.59
N TYR A 292 -3.27 0.92 -10.96
CA TYR A 292 -2.16 -0.03 -11.17
C TYR A 292 -2.40 -1.37 -10.50
N SER A 293 -2.93 -1.41 -9.28
CA SER A 293 -3.26 -2.67 -8.59
C SER A 293 -4.32 -3.46 -9.35
N GLN A 294 -5.37 -2.81 -9.85
CA GLN A 294 -6.38 -3.45 -10.69
C GLN A 294 -5.80 -4.04 -11.96
N PHE A 295 -4.93 -3.32 -12.64
CA PHE A 295 -4.30 -3.84 -13.84
C PHE A 295 -3.53 -5.14 -13.58
N TYR A 296 -2.76 -5.22 -12.51
CA TYR A 296 -2.05 -6.45 -12.19
C TYR A 296 -3.01 -7.58 -11.83
N SER A 297 -4.01 -7.29 -10.97
CA SER A 297 -4.99 -8.29 -10.56
C SER A 297 -5.86 -8.75 -11.72
N ASP A 298 -6.34 -7.86 -12.57
CA ASP A 298 -7.20 -8.20 -13.71
C ASP A 298 -6.46 -9.03 -14.77
N ASN A 299 -5.21 -8.72 -15.07
CA ASN A 299 -4.41 -9.52 -16.00
C ASN A 299 -4.25 -10.97 -15.51
N TYR A 300 -4.01 -11.17 -14.20
CA TYR A 300 -3.86 -12.50 -13.63
C TYR A 300 -5.17 -13.24 -13.47
N ILE A 301 -6.24 -12.55 -13.08
CA ILE A 301 -7.58 -13.11 -13.00
C ILE A 301 -8.05 -13.56 -14.39
N TYR A 302 -7.79 -12.77 -15.42
CA TYR A 302 -8.13 -13.13 -16.80
C TYR A 302 -7.34 -14.34 -17.31
N TYR A 303 -6.08 -14.38 -17.01
CA TYR A 303 -5.27 -15.54 -17.35
C TYR A 303 -5.84 -16.82 -16.73
N LEU A 304 -6.25 -16.76 -15.47
CA LEU A 304 -6.85 -17.91 -14.76
C LEU A 304 -8.23 -18.25 -15.29
N TYR A 305 -9.05 -17.24 -15.60
CA TYR A 305 -10.37 -17.44 -16.20
C TYR A 305 -10.26 -18.15 -17.56
N ASN A 306 -9.39 -17.68 -18.44
CA ASN A 306 -9.18 -18.30 -19.74
C ASN A 306 -8.66 -19.74 -19.62
N ARG A 307 -7.74 -19.99 -18.69
CA ARG A 307 -7.23 -21.33 -18.42
C ARG A 307 -8.32 -22.24 -17.87
N GLY A 308 -9.17 -21.75 -16.96
CA GLY A 308 -10.33 -22.50 -16.48
C GLY A 308 -11.28 -22.88 -17.61
N GLN A 309 -11.57 -21.95 -18.52
CA GLN A 309 -12.40 -22.22 -19.70
C GLN A 309 -11.77 -23.27 -20.65
N GLU A 310 -10.46 -23.22 -20.85
CA GLU A 310 -9.75 -24.23 -21.64
C GLU A 310 -9.78 -25.61 -20.98
N GLU A 311 -9.65 -25.68 -19.65
CA GLU A 311 -9.74 -26.96 -18.92
C GLU A 311 -11.15 -27.54 -19.00
N VAL A 312 -12.20 -26.71 -18.85
CA VAL A 312 -13.61 -27.13 -19.04
C VAL A 312 -13.83 -27.65 -20.45
N LYS A 313 -13.38 -26.92 -21.49
CA LYS A 313 -13.47 -27.38 -22.88
C LYS A 313 -12.74 -28.70 -23.12
N LYS A 314 -11.56 -28.90 -22.52
CA LYS A 314 -10.81 -30.16 -22.60
C LYS A 314 -11.54 -31.31 -21.91
N GLN A 315 -12.21 -31.06 -20.78
CA GLN A 315 -13.02 -32.07 -20.10
C GLN A 315 -14.25 -32.45 -20.92
N GLN A 316 -14.99 -31.46 -21.44
CA GLN A 316 -16.14 -31.71 -22.32
C GLN A 316 -15.75 -32.49 -23.58
N ALA A 317 -14.61 -32.15 -24.19
CA ALA A 317 -14.08 -32.90 -25.33
C ALA A 317 -13.70 -34.34 -25.01
N LYS A 318 -13.17 -34.59 -23.78
CA LYS A 318 -12.88 -35.96 -23.32
C LYS A 318 -14.18 -36.75 -23.07
N GLU A 319 -15.18 -36.15 -22.45
CA GLU A 319 -16.46 -36.76 -22.19
C GLU A 319 -17.22 -37.08 -23.52
N ALA A 320 -17.23 -36.15 -24.47
CA ALA A 320 -17.80 -36.39 -25.79
C ALA A 320 -17.12 -37.56 -26.52
N LYS A 321 -15.77 -37.63 -26.46
CA LYS A 321 -15.03 -38.76 -27.04
C LYS A 321 -15.31 -40.07 -26.32
N SER A 322 -15.51 -40.07 -25.01
CA SER A 322 -15.85 -41.27 -24.25
C SER A 322 -17.28 -41.76 -24.57
N GLN A 323 -18.22 -40.84 -24.72
CA GLN A 323 -19.61 -41.15 -25.14
C GLN A 323 -19.65 -41.69 -26.58
N GLN A 324 -18.90 -41.10 -27.51
CA GLN A 324 -18.82 -41.64 -28.89
C GLN A 324 -18.23 -43.08 -28.91
N LYS A 325 -17.19 -43.32 -28.12
CA LYS A 325 -16.61 -44.68 -28.02
C LYS A 325 -17.60 -45.68 -27.40
N ALA A 326 -18.38 -45.27 -26.40
CA ALA A 326 -19.41 -46.08 -25.79
C ALA A 326 -20.53 -46.41 -26.80
N GLN A 327 -21.01 -45.44 -27.57
CA GLN A 327 -22.02 -45.63 -28.63
C GLN A 327 -21.51 -46.56 -29.74
N GLN A 328 -20.25 -46.41 -30.17
CA GLN A 328 -19.66 -47.30 -31.17
C GLN A 328 -19.56 -48.76 -30.68
N LYS A 329 -19.20 -48.97 -29.42
CA LYS A 329 -19.18 -50.32 -28.81
C LYS A 329 -20.59 -50.92 -28.74
N THR A 330 -21.60 -50.19 -28.40
CA THR A 330 -23.00 -50.64 -28.35
C THR A 330 -23.50 -50.98 -29.75
N GLN A 331 -23.17 -50.19 -30.78
CA GLN A 331 -23.50 -50.48 -32.17
C GLN A 331 -22.78 -51.70 -32.70
N GLN A 332 -21.56 -51.96 -32.31
CA GLN A 332 -20.81 -53.17 -32.70
C GLN A 332 -21.39 -54.44 -32.04
N GLN A 333 -21.85 -54.34 -30.79
CA GLN A 333 -22.49 -55.46 -30.09
C GLN A 333 -23.87 -55.80 -30.66
N ASN A 334 -24.59 -54.82 -31.19
CA ASN A 334 -25.92 -55.03 -31.81
C ASN A 334 -25.88 -55.41 -33.29
N ARG A 335 -24.68 -55.61 -33.91
CA ARG A 335 -24.61 -56.18 -35.25
C ARG A 335 -24.98 -57.65 -35.21
N PRO A 336 -26.06 -58.12 -35.89
CA PRO A 336 -26.45 -59.50 -35.90
C PRO A 336 -25.32 -60.35 -36.46
N SER A 337 -24.87 -61.32 -35.67
CA SER A 337 -23.88 -62.32 -36.07
C SER A 337 -24.46 -63.16 -37.21
N TYR A 338 -24.14 -62.81 -38.43
CA TYR A 338 -24.46 -63.67 -39.59
C TYR A 338 -23.62 -64.94 -39.49
N LYS A 339 -24.17 -65.96 -38.79
CA LYS A 339 -23.61 -67.31 -38.85
C LYS A 339 -23.63 -67.75 -40.31
N LYS A 340 -22.45 -67.80 -40.95
CA LYS A 340 -22.29 -68.50 -42.21
C LYS A 340 -22.74 -69.95 -42.02
N ARG A 341 -23.94 -70.31 -42.50
CA ARG A 341 -24.33 -71.68 -42.73
C ARG A 341 -23.41 -72.21 -43.84
N LYS A 342 -22.44 -73.02 -43.49
CA LYS A 342 -21.77 -73.88 -44.47
C LYS A 342 -22.73 -74.99 -44.84
N LYS A 343 -23.05 -75.11 -46.13
CA LYS A 343 -23.48 -76.35 -46.74
C LYS A 343 -22.30 -77.25 -47.03
#